data_f1d437cb78ff3c6a88bb6e602d2d5735
#
_entry.id   f1d437cb78ff3c6a88bb6e602d2d5735
#
_cell.length_a   1.000
_cell.length_b   1.000
_cell.length_c   1.000
_cell.angle_alpha   90.00
_cell.angle_beta   90.00
_cell.angle_gamma   90.00
#
_symmetry.space_group_name_H-M   'P 1'
#
loop_
_entity.id
_entity.type
_entity.pdbx_description
1 polymer ?
#
loop_
_entity_poly.entity_id
_entity_poly.type
_entity_poly.pdbx_seq_one_letter_code
_entity_poly.pdbx_strand_id
1 'polypeptide(L)'
;MQAPYNHNIELDSLPTTFGKCLGLHNSNPLQIDIRSEKKIPQREKNEGEILNYISENLPLYGTLKVDDRGFSYLDLENEYIYELLPFLETPGLSPPPYFSGVFTSGAHISLILNSELESPINLEKFREDLSFSVTGCYYVEPENWHDIETLWYLTVDSPELSEIRTGLGLAPTILGKQFYITFAVKKRFLSIHEIFSHENQTLIIKDLF
;
A
#
# COMPACT_ATOMS: atom_id res chain seq x y z
N MET A 1 -64.91 11.88 -8.97
CA MET A 1 -64.05 13.03 -8.73
C MET A 1 -63.42 12.85 -7.35
N GLN A 2 -62.23 12.37 -7.29
CA GLN A 2 -61.42 12.36 -6.07
C GLN A 2 -59.98 12.68 -6.48
N ALA A 3 -59.39 13.69 -5.84
CA ALA A 3 -58.07 14.18 -6.11
C ALA A 3 -56.98 13.30 -5.53
N PRO A 4 -55.78 13.24 -6.12
CA PRO A 4 -54.68 12.43 -5.59
C PRO A 4 -54.00 13.16 -4.43
N TYR A 5 -53.72 12.38 -3.37
CA TYR A 5 -52.91 12.80 -2.23
C TYR A 5 -51.42 12.85 -2.62
N ASN A 6 -50.84 14.04 -2.54
CA ASN A 6 -49.39 14.22 -2.56
C ASN A 6 -48.85 14.03 -1.12
N HIS A 7 -48.07 13.02 -0.88
CA HIS A 7 -47.18 12.92 0.29
C HIS A 7 -45.77 13.30 -0.11
N ASN A 8 -45.45 14.59 0.09
CA ASN A 8 -44.06 14.99 0.26
C ASN A 8 -43.62 14.54 1.65
N ILE A 9 -42.75 13.55 1.71
CA ILE A 9 -41.99 13.24 2.92
C ILE A 9 -40.74 14.10 2.84
N GLU A 10 -40.72 15.19 3.61
CA GLU A 10 -39.51 15.92 3.96
C GLU A 10 -38.57 14.98 4.73
N LEU A 11 -37.43 14.68 4.14
CA LEU A 11 -36.29 14.02 4.79
C LEU A 11 -35.45 15.10 5.48
N ASP A 12 -36.01 15.68 6.54
CA ASP A 12 -35.26 16.54 7.44
C ASP A 12 -34.62 15.71 8.55
N SER A 13 -33.30 15.93 8.67
CA SER A 13 -32.46 15.73 9.87
C SER A 13 -32.32 14.31 10.43
N LEU A 14 -31.42 13.56 9.84
CA LEU A 14 -30.63 12.61 10.63
C LEU A 14 -29.39 13.33 11.17
N PRO A 15 -29.08 13.21 12.47
CA PRO A 15 -27.96 13.91 13.06
C PRO A 15 -26.63 13.33 12.56
N THR A 16 -25.82 14.20 11.97
CA THR A 16 -24.44 13.98 11.49
C THR A 16 -23.46 13.75 12.66
N THR A 17 -23.78 12.87 13.60
CA THR A 17 -22.97 12.70 14.83
C THR A 17 -22.52 11.27 15.08
N PHE A 18 -22.46 10.42 14.07
CA PHE A 18 -21.94 9.05 14.22
C PHE A 18 -20.61 8.78 13.52
N GLY A 19 -19.90 9.82 13.07
CA GLY A 19 -18.62 9.72 12.34
C GLY A 19 -17.36 10.11 13.13
N LYS A 20 -17.47 10.40 14.44
CA LYS A 20 -16.34 10.99 15.20
C LYS A 20 -15.74 10.14 16.30
N CYS A 21 -16.10 8.88 16.44
CA CYS A 21 -15.63 8.03 17.55
C CYS A 21 -14.76 6.83 17.18
N LEU A 22 -14.30 6.74 15.96
CA LEU A 22 -13.17 5.86 15.64
C LEU A 22 -12.17 6.74 14.89
N GLY A 23 -11.06 7.07 15.56
CA GLY A 23 -9.88 7.70 14.96
C GLY A 23 -9.21 6.73 13.98
N LEU A 24 -9.98 6.30 12.98
CA LEU A 24 -9.43 5.74 11.76
C LEU A 24 -8.84 6.94 11.02
N HIS A 25 -7.60 7.26 11.37
CA HIS A 25 -6.75 7.96 10.43
C HIS A 25 -6.97 7.29 9.08
N ASN A 26 -7.23 8.11 8.06
CA ASN A 26 -7.21 7.77 6.65
C ASN A 26 -5.77 7.34 6.30
N SER A 27 -5.32 6.22 6.85
CA SER A 27 -4.13 5.53 6.39
C SER A 27 -4.53 4.86 5.08
N ASN A 28 -4.38 5.60 3.98
CA ASN A 28 -4.12 4.96 2.71
C ASN A 28 -3.16 3.82 2.97
N PRO A 29 -3.43 2.58 2.49
CA PRO A 29 -2.52 1.48 2.66
C PRO A 29 -1.19 1.95 2.08
N LEU A 30 -0.25 2.23 2.99
CA LEU A 30 1.16 2.54 2.79
C LEU A 30 1.52 2.97 1.35
N GLN A 31 1.03 4.14 0.94
CA GLN A 31 1.75 4.90 -0.06
C GLN A 31 3.07 5.27 0.62
N ILE A 32 4.09 4.46 0.36
CA ILE A 32 5.45 4.80 0.77
C ILE A 32 5.75 6.13 0.14
N ASP A 33 5.63 7.24 0.88
CA ASP A 33 6.15 8.52 0.42
C ASP A 33 7.67 8.47 0.49
N ILE A 34 8.24 7.78 -0.50
CA ILE A 34 9.68 7.63 -0.67
C ILE A 34 10.34 9.00 -0.92
N ARG A 35 9.56 10.08 -1.10
CA ARG A 35 10.10 11.45 -1.27
C ARG A 35 10.78 11.97 -0.01
N SER A 36 10.38 11.48 1.17
CA SER A 36 10.94 11.92 2.45
C SER A 36 12.11 11.05 2.95
N GLU A 37 12.43 9.96 2.25
CA GLU A 37 13.48 9.07 2.69
C GLU A 37 14.86 9.62 2.35
N LYS A 38 15.58 10.09 3.38
CA LYS A 38 16.98 10.48 3.30
C LYS A 38 17.93 9.30 3.25
N LYS A 39 17.47 8.11 3.68
CA LYS A 39 18.31 6.90 3.71
C LYS A 39 18.33 6.22 2.34
N ILE A 40 19.53 5.84 1.92
CA ILE A 40 19.73 5.08 0.69
C ILE A 40 19.32 3.63 0.94
N PRO A 41 18.50 3.02 0.07
CA PRO A 41 18.19 1.60 0.15
C PRO A 41 19.46 0.75 0.17
N GLN A 42 19.48 -0.24 1.06
CA GLN A 42 20.60 -1.15 1.18
C GLN A 42 20.22 -2.50 0.60
N ARG A 43 21.17 -3.14 -0.07
CA ARG A 43 21.00 -4.46 -0.64
C ARG A 43 20.87 -5.51 0.45
N GLU A 44 19.93 -6.44 0.31
CA GLU A 44 19.77 -7.54 1.25
C GLU A 44 20.95 -8.51 1.10
N LYS A 45 21.47 -9.02 2.22
CA LYS A 45 22.64 -9.93 2.21
C LYS A 45 22.35 -11.25 1.52
N ASN A 46 21.11 -11.74 1.60
CA ASN A 46 20.66 -12.99 0.99
C ASN A 46 20.00 -12.76 -0.38
N GLU A 47 20.23 -11.58 -1.01
CA GLU A 47 19.62 -11.21 -2.29
C GLU A 47 19.70 -12.31 -3.34
N GLY A 48 20.89 -12.91 -3.53
CA GLY A 48 21.09 -13.95 -4.54
C GLY A 48 20.23 -15.19 -4.33
N GLU A 49 20.07 -15.63 -3.08
CA GLU A 49 19.23 -16.78 -2.73
C GLU A 49 17.74 -16.45 -2.93
N ILE A 50 17.31 -15.25 -2.54
CA ILE A 50 15.94 -14.76 -2.71
C ILE A 50 15.59 -14.69 -4.20
N LEU A 51 16.45 -14.09 -5.03
CA LEU A 51 16.20 -13.95 -6.46
C LEU A 51 16.17 -15.31 -7.18
N ASN A 52 17.06 -16.23 -6.82
CA ASN A 52 17.04 -17.60 -7.35
C ASN A 52 15.75 -18.32 -6.98
N TYR A 53 15.35 -18.24 -5.70
CA TYR A 53 14.11 -18.84 -5.24
C TYR A 53 12.88 -18.32 -6.02
N ILE A 54 12.76 -17.00 -6.17
CA ILE A 54 11.69 -16.38 -6.93
C ILE A 54 11.65 -16.90 -8.36
N SER A 55 12.80 -16.91 -9.04
CA SER A 55 12.88 -17.34 -10.45
C SER A 55 12.48 -18.79 -10.69
N GLU A 56 12.66 -19.65 -9.69
CA GLU A 56 12.39 -21.08 -9.77
C GLU A 56 10.98 -21.46 -9.28
N ASN A 57 10.41 -20.70 -8.35
CA ASN A 57 9.24 -21.13 -7.58
C ASN A 57 8.05 -20.19 -7.65
N LEU A 58 8.25 -18.89 -7.94
CA LEU A 58 7.15 -17.92 -7.90
C LEU A 58 6.76 -17.44 -9.31
N PRO A 59 5.46 -17.19 -9.58
CA PRO A 59 5.01 -16.70 -10.87
C PRO A 59 5.47 -15.25 -11.10
N LEU A 60 6.06 -14.99 -12.27
CA LEU A 60 6.51 -13.65 -12.68
C LEU A 60 5.43 -12.91 -13.49
N TYR A 61 4.19 -13.05 -13.10
CA TYR A 61 3.02 -12.34 -13.63
C TYR A 61 2.01 -12.12 -12.52
N GLY A 62 1.06 -11.22 -12.76
CA GLY A 62 -0.04 -10.97 -11.84
C GLY A 62 -1.25 -10.44 -12.58
N THR A 63 -2.37 -10.31 -11.87
CA THR A 63 -3.65 -9.86 -12.41
C THR A 63 -3.90 -8.40 -12.09
N LEU A 64 -4.20 -7.60 -13.11
CA LEU A 64 -4.49 -6.17 -12.95
C LEU A 64 -5.82 -5.97 -12.22
N LYS A 65 -5.81 -5.23 -11.11
CA LYS A 65 -6.98 -4.93 -10.29
C LYS A 65 -7.11 -3.45 -9.94
N VAL A 66 -8.35 -3.05 -9.63
CA VAL A 66 -8.68 -1.74 -9.08
C VAL A 66 -9.52 -1.95 -7.82
N ASP A 67 -9.16 -1.29 -6.74
CA ASP A 67 -9.99 -1.30 -5.53
C ASP A 67 -11.14 -0.28 -5.61
N ASP A 68 -12.07 -0.35 -4.67
CA ASP A 68 -13.26 0.54 -4.59
C ASP A 68 -12.90 2.04 -4.45
N ARG A 69 -11.64 2.35 -4.13
CA ARG A 69 -11.13 3.71 -3.97
C ARG A 69 -10.38 4.22 -5.21
N GLY A 70 -10.23 3.37 -6.25
CA GLY A 70 -9.53 3.70 -7.47
C GLY A 70 -8.02 3.42 -7.44
N PHE A 71 -7.49 2.82 -6.37
CA PHE A 71 -6.11 2.34 -6.33
C PHE A 71 -5.96 1.16 -7.29
N SER A 72 -5.04 1.29 -8.24
CA SER A 72 -4.80 0.27 -9.26
C SER A 72 -3.47 -0.43 -8.99
N TYR A 73 -3.49 -1.74 -9.07
CA TYR A 73 -2.34 -2.57 -8.74
C TYR A 73 -2.34 -3.88 -9.53
N LEU A 74 -1.18 -4.49 -9.64
CA LEU A 74 -1.02 -5.85 -10.10
C LEU A 74 -1.08 -6.77 -8.88
N ASP A 75 -2.11 -7.58 -8.80
CA ASP A 75 -2.35 -8.55 -7.73
C ASP A 75 -1.46 -9.78 -7.96
N LEU A 76 -0.74 -10.18 -6.93
CA LEU A 76 0.21 -11.28 -6.95
C LEU A 76 -0.20 -12.37 -5.97
N GLU A 77 0.37 -13.56 -6.13
CA GLU A 77 0.23 -14.62 -5.15
C GLU A 77 0.89 -14.23 -3.82
N ASN A 78 0.21 -14.53 -2.71
CA ASN A 78 0.67 -14.17 -1.36
C ASN A 78 1.94 -14.92 -0.92
N GLU A 79 2.33 -15.92 -1.67
CA GLU A 79 3.59 -16.66 -1.56
C GLU A 79 4.80 -15.72 -1.66
N TYR A 80 4.71 -14.61 -2.39
CA TYR A 80 5.71 -13.53 -2.37
C TYR A 80 5.97 -12.96 -0.96
N ILE A 81 5.04 -13.12 -0.04
CA ILE A 81 5.20 -12.69 1.35
C ILE A 81 5.56 -13.88 2.23
N TYR A 82 4.78 -14.96 2.18
CA TYR A 82 4.95 -16.09 3.10
C TYR A 82 6.24 -16.86 2.89
N GLU A 83 6.64 -17.07 1.64
CA GLU A 83 7.80 -17.90 1.32
C GLU A 83 9.11 -17.12 1.33
N LEU A 84 9.07 -15.78 1.19
CA LEU A 84 10.30 -14.98 1.24
C LEU A 84 10.70 -14.55 2.66
N LEU A 85 9.75 -14.46 3.60
CA LEU A 85 10.05 -14.13 4.99
C LEU A 85 11.13 -14.99 5.64
N PRO A 86 11.16 -16.34 5.44
CA PRO A 86 12.18 -17.20 6.04
C PRO A 86 13.62 -16.94 5.56
N PHE A 87 13.81 -16.32 4.39
CA PHE A 87 15.15 -15.96 3.91
C PHE A 87 15.79 -14.81 4.68
N LEU A 88 14.97 -14.03 5.38
CA LEU A 88 15.44 -12.92 6.19
C LEU A 88 15.78 -13.42 7.60
N GLU A 89 17.05 -13.51 7.94
CA GLU A 89 17.53 -13.95 9.26
C GLU A 89 17.33 -12.87 10.36
N THR A 90 16.28 -12.07 10.26
CA THR A 90 16.03 -10.94 11.18
C THR A 90 14.89 -11.28 12.13
N PRO A 91 15.10 -11.22 13.46
CA PRO A 91 14.03 -11.48 14.43
C PRO A 91 12.97 -10.37 14.43
N GLY A 92 11.71 -10.75 14.69
CA GLY A 92 10.59 -9.80 14.83
C GLY A 92 10.02 -9.32 13.51
N LEU A 93 10.26 -10.04 12.41
CA LEU A 93 9.62 -9.79 11.13
C LEU A 93 8.13 -10.12 11.16
N SER A 94 7.38 -9.38 10.36
CA SER A 94 5.97 -9.64 10.09
C SER A 94 5.65 -9.33 8.64
N PRO A 95 4.55 -9.90 8.09
CA PRO A 95 3.99 -9.47 6.83
C PRO A 95 3.70 -7.96 6.83
N PRO A 96 3.67 -7.32 5.67
CA PRO A 96 3.28 -5.91 5.55
C PRO A 96 1.89 -5.64 6.17
N PRO A 97 1.63 -4.46 6.75
CA PRO A 97 0.38 -4.17 7.47
C PRO A 97 -0.89 -4.34 6.62
N TYR A 98 -0.81 -4.08 5.30
CA TYR A 98 -1.92 -4.25 4.37
C TYR A 98 -2.21 -5.71 4.01
N PHE A 99 -1.45 -6.66 4.56
CA PHE A 99 -1.62 -8.08 4.32
C PHE A 99 -2.66 -8.74 5.24
N SER A 100 -2.99 -8.14 6.37
CA SER A 100 -3.79 -8.76 7.45
C SER A 100 -5.20 -8.19 7.63
N GLY A 101 -5.73 -7.40 6.69
CA GLY A 101 -7.04 -6.76 6.80
C GLY A 101 -8.08 -7.33 5.83
N VAL A 102 -9.36 -7.13 6.12
CA VAL A 102 -10.50 -7.61 5.32
C VAL A 102 -10.56 -6.97 3.93
N PHE A 103 -9.88 -5.82 3.73
CA PHE A 103 -9.85 -5.05 2.48
C PHE A 103 -8.42 -4.82 2.01
N THR A 104 -7.58 -5.84 2.08
CA THR A 104 -6.16 -5.70 1.77
C THR A 104 -5.84 -6.29 0.40
N SER A 105 -4.94 -5.62 -0.31
CA SER A 105 -4.50 -6.03 -1.64
C SER A 105 -3.60 -7.27 -1.64
N GLY A 106 -3.16 -7.77 -0.48
CA GLY A 106 -2.19 -8.87 -0.44
C GLY A 106 -0.83 -8.46 -1.01
N ALA A 107 -0.08 -9.44 -1.53
CA ALA A 107 1.13 -9.17 -2.29
C ALA A 107 0.76 -8.47 -3.60
N HIS A 108 1.39 -7.34 -3.90
CA HIS A 108 1.04 -6.55 -5.08
C HIS A 108 2.17 -5.64 -5.56
N ILE A 109 2.03 -5.20 -6.82
CA ILE A 109 2.80 -4.09 -7.37
C ILE A 109 1.84 -2.91 -7.57
N SER A 110 2.05 -1.81 -6.88
CA SER A 110 1.28 -0.57 -7.09
C SER A 110 1.47 -0.08 -8.52
N LEU A 111 0.37 0.22 -9.22
CA LEU A 111 0.40 0.74 -10.58
C LEU A 111 0.02 2.21 -10.65
N ILE A 112 -1.09 2.60 -10.02
CA ILE A 112 -1.59 3.98 -10.04
C ILE A 112 -2.12 4.33 -8.65
N LEU A 113 -1.64 5.45 -8.12
CA LEU A 113 -2.08 5.95 -6.83
C LEU A 113 -3.38 6.75 -6.98
N ASN A 114 -4.26 6.70 -5.99
CA ASN A 114 -5.52 7.45 -6.00
C ASN A 114 -5.33 8.96 -6.23
N SER A 115 -4.15 9.49 -5.83
CA SER A 115 -3.80 10.90 -6.00
C SER A 115 -3.29 11.28 -7.40
N GLU A 116 -3.07 10.30 -8.29
CA GLU A 116 -2.50 10.55 -9.62
C GLU A 116 -3.57 10.82 -10.67
N LEU A 117 -4.84 10.51 -10.39
CA LEU A 117 -5.95 10.66 -11.33
C LEU A 117 -7.14 11.38 -10.72
N GLU A 118 -7.75 12.25 -11.51
CA GLU A 118 -8.96 12.99 -11.13
C GLU A 118 -10.24 12.15 -11.25
N SER A 119 -10.20 11.06 -12.01
CA SER A 119 -11.36 10.21 -12.29
C SER A 119 -11.00 8.73 -12.28
N PRO A 120 -11.93 7.83 -11.90
CA PRO A 120 -11.72 6.41 -11.95
C PRO A 120 -11.34 5.93 -13.36
N ILE A 121 -10.39 5.01 -13.45
CA ILE A 121 -9.93 4.45 -14.70
C ILE A 121 -10.77 3.24 -15.06
N ASN A 122 -11.14 3.15 -16.34
CA ASN A 122 -11.57 1.88 -16.90
C ASN A 122 -10.34 1.11 -17.39
N LEU A 123 -9.94 0.08 -16.63
CA LEU A 123 -8.84 -0.82 -16.97
C LEU A 123 -9.25 -2.00 -17.86
N GLU A 124 -10.55 -2.20 -18.19
CA GLU A 124 -11.04 -3.30 -19.03
C GLU A 124 -10.41 -3.32 -20.44
N LYS A 125 -9.88 -2.19 -20.88
CA LYS A 125 -9.17 -2.07 -22.16
C LYS A 125 -7.75 -2.62 -22.15
N PHE A 126 -7.20 -2.90 -20.97
CA PHE A 126 -5.87 -3.45 -20.81
C PHE A 126 -5.95 -4.97 -20.59
N ARG A 127 -4.86 -5.64 -20.86
CA ARG A 127 -4.71 -7.06 -20.60
C ARG A 127 -4.78 -7.31 -19.08
N GLU A 128 -5.48 -8.37 -18.68
CA GLU A 128 -5.63 -8.69 -17.26
C GLU A 128 -4.32 -9.20 -16.65
N ASP A 129 -3.64 -10.14 -17.32
CA ASP A 129 -2.39 -10.72 -16.83
C ASP A 129 -1.20 -10.01 -17.44
N LEU A 130 -0.35 -9.46 -16.58
CA LEU A 130 0.84 -8.70 -16.95
C LEU A 130 2.08 -9.35 -16.35
N SER A 131 3.16 -9.36 -17.14
CA SER A 131 4.43 -9.95 -16.77
C SER A 131 5.38 -8.91 -16.16
N PHE A 132 6.31 -9.40 -15.34
CA PHE A 132 7.38 -8.60 -14.77
C PHE A 132 8.64 -9.44 -14.52
N SER A 133 9.74 -8.77 -14.24
CA SER A 133 10.96 -9.40 -13.74
C SER A 133 11.38 -8.76 -12.40
N VAL A 134 11.90 -9.58 -11.49
CA VAL A 134 12.47 -9.09 -10.24
C VAL A 134 13.95 -8.79 -10.45
N THR A 135 14.36 -7.56 -10.11
CA THR A 135 15.71 -7.04 -10.44
C THR A 135 16.62 -6.88 -9.22
N GLY A 136 16.09 -6.96 -8.01
CA GLY A 136 16.89 -6.87 -6.79
C GLY A 136 16.05 -6.98 -5.53
N CYS A 137 16.71 -7.20 -4.40
CA CYS A 137 16.14 -7.26 -3.07
C CYS A 137 16.82 -6.24 -2.16
N TYR A 138 16.05 -5.38 -1.56
CA TYR A 138 16.53 -4.25 -0.77
C TYR A 138 15.76 -4.10 0.53
N TYR A 139 16.38 -3.42 1.49
CA TYR A 139 15.70 -2.92 2.66
C TYR A 139 15.97 -1.42 2.87
N VAL A 140 15.08 -0.78 3.61
CA VAL A 140 15.19 0.63 3.99
C VAL A 140 14.65 0.80 5.41
N GLU A 141 15.24 1.75 6.14
CA GLU A 141 14.78 2.14 7.48
C GLU A 141 14.13 3.53 7.37
N PRO A 142 12.80 3.61 7.23
CA PRO A 142 12.10 4.88 7.04
C PRO A 142 12.19 5.75 8.30
N GLU A 143 12.62 7.00 8.16
CA GLU A 143 12.80 7.91 9.31
C GLU A 143 11.47 8.42 9.89
N ASN A 144 10.47 8.61 9.01
CA ASN A 144 9.21 9.26 9.37
C ASN A 144 8.07 8.27 9.66
N TRP A 145 8.36 6.98 9.74
CA TRP A 145 7.37 5.96 10.04
C TRP A 145 7.48 5.55 11.51
N HIS A 146 6.48 5.92 12.30
CA HIS A 146 6.50 5.66 13.73
C HIS A 146 6.44 4.17 14.06
N ASP A 147 5.70 3.38 13.26
CA ASP A 147 5.41 1.99 13.55
C ASP A 147 6.35 1.00 12.85
N ILE A 148 7.11 1.43 11.85
CA ILE A 148 8.00 0.57 11.05
C ILE A 148 9.46 0.99 11.28
N GLU A 149 10.27 0.03 11.67
CA GLU A 149 11.72 0.19 11.83
C GLU A 149 12.43 -0.08 10.50
N THR A 150 12.06 -1.18 9.84
CA THR A 150 12.68 -1.59 8.57
C THR A 150 11.63 -2.18 7.64
N LEU A 151 11.78 -1.93 6.36
CA LEU A 151 10.93 -2.43 5.28
C LEU A 151 11.80 -3.15 4.26
N TRP A 152 11.43 -4.37 3.87
CA TRP A 152 12.05 -5.15 2.80
C TRP A 152 11.17 -5.18 1.56
N TYR A 153 11.80 -4.98 0.42
CA TYR A 153 11.10 -4.98 -0.85
C TYR A 153 11.96 -5.50 -2.01
N LEU A 154 11.29 -6.03 -3.00
CA LEU A 154 11.86 -6.41 -4.29
C LEU A 154 11.68 -5.27 -5.28
N THR A 155 12.70 -4.94 -6.05
CA THR A 155 12.54 -4.05 -7.21
C THR A 155 12.08 -4.85 -8.42
N VAL A 156 11.23 -4.24 -9.22
CA VAL A 156 10.55 -4.88 -10.34
C VAL A 156 10.71 -4.04 -11.61
N ASP A 157 10.98 -4.71 -12.72
CA ASP A 157 10.89 -4.15 -14.06
C ASP A 157 9.73 -4.77 -14.82
N SER A 158 8.86 -3.93 -15.38
CA SER A 158 7.73 -4.33 -16.23
C SER A 158 7.45 -3.24 -17.26
N PRO A 159 7.86 -3.48 -18.52
CA PRO A 159 7.52 -2.59 -19.63
C PRO A 159 6.01 -2.41 -19.79
N GLU A 160 5.22 -3.48 -19.59
CA GLU A 160 3.76 -3.45 -19.72
C GLU A 160 3.11 -2.49 -18.70
N LEU A 161 3.55 -2.48 -17.46
CA LEU A 161 3.07 -1.52 -16.44
C LEU A 161 3.45 -0.08 -16.81
N SER A 162 4.66 0.13 -17.32
CA SER A 162 5.12 1.43 -17.79
C SER A 162 4.31 1.94 -19.00
N GLU A 163 3.95 1.05 -19.92
CA GLU A 163 3.10 1.37 -21.08
C GLU A 163 1.67 1.73 -20.67
N ILE A 164 1.08 1.02 -19.71
CA ILE A 164 -0.23 1.37 -19.16
C ILE A 164 -0.21 2.78 -18.57
N ARG A 165 0.77 3.10 -17.74
CA ARG A 165 0.91 4.43 -17.13
C ARG A 165 1.06 5.53 -18.19
N THR A 166 1.96 5.34 -19.15
CA THR A 166 2.19 6.33 -20.21
C THR A 166 0.98 6.48 -21.12
N GLY A 167 0.27 5.40 -21.42
CA GLY A 167 -1.00 5.42 -22.15
C GLY A 167 -2.14 6.19 -21.45
N LEU A 168 -2.00 6.41 -20.15
CA LEU A 168 -2.90 7.23 -19.32
C LEU A 168 -2.37 8.67 -19.11
N GLY A 169 -1.25 9.02 -19.75
CA GLY A 169 -0.62 10.34 -19.57
C GLY A 169 0.19 10.50 -18.28
N LEU A 170 0.45 9.41 -17.56
CA LEU A 170 1.25 9.41 -16.35
C LEU A 170 2.75 9.18 -16.65
N ALA A 171 3.61 9.51 -15.72
CA ALA A 171 5.02 9.12 -15.78
C ALA A 171 5.14 7.58 -15.84
N PRO A 172 6.14 7.01 -16.55
CA PRO A 172 6.27 5.57 -16.75
C PRO A 172 6.42 4.78 -15.45
N THR A 173 6.86 5.45 -14.39
CA THR A 173 7.03 4.87 -13.05
C THR A 173 6.40 5.76 -11.99
N ILE A 174 6.06 5.19 -10.82
CA ILE A 174 5.51 5.96 -9.70
C ILE A 174 6.63 6.82 -9.09
N LEU A 175 6.42 8.13 -9.08
CA LEU A 175 7.36 9.11 -8.47
C LEU A 175 8.81 9.01 -9.01
N GLY A 176 8.98 8.52 -10.25
CA GLY A 176 10.29 8.35 -10.85
C GLY A 176 11.12 7.18 -10.31
N LYS A 177 10.49 6.24 -9.61
CA LYS A 177 11.16 5.07 -9.01
C LYS A 177 10.67 3.77 -9.64
N GLN A 178 11.50 2.74 -9.62
CA GLN A 178 11.12 1.41 -10.08
C GLN A 178 9.88 0.90 -9.34
N PHE A 179 9.10 0.06 -9.99
CA PHE A 179 8.06 -0.70 -9.33
C PHE A 179 8.66 -1.62 -8.26
N TYR A 180 7.89 -1.97 -7.25
CA TYR A 180 8.37 -2.79 -6.16
C TYR A 180 7.26 -3.63 -5.53
N ILE A 181 7.68 -4.73 -4.89
CA ILE A 181 6.84 -5.60 -4.07
C ILE A 181 7.37 -5.53 -2.64
N THR A 182 6.59 -5.04 -1.70
CA THR A 182 6.95 -5.12 -0.28
C THR A 182 6.56 -6.49 0.26
N PHE A 183 7.48 -7.20 0.89
CA PHE A 183 7.20 -8.56 1.38
C PHE A 183 7.41 -8.74 2.89
N ALA A 184 8.17 -7.86 3.55
CA ALA A 184 8.42 -7.94 4.98
C ALA A 184 8.57 -6.58 5.63
N VAL A 185 8.18 -6.49 6.90
CA VAL A 185 8.44 -5.34 7.76
C VAL A 185 8.94 -5.79 9.13
N LYS A 186 9.76 -4.95 9.74
CA LYS A 186 10.06 -5.02 11.17
C LYS A 186 9.38 -3.85 11.85
N LYS A 187 8.50 -4.15 12.80
CA LYS A 187 7.81 -3.12 13.58
C LYS A 187 8.75 -2.51 14.61
N ARG A 188 8.61 -1.21 14.80
CA ARG A 188 9.30 -0.51 15.88
C ARG A 188 8.60 -0.81 17.20
N PHE A 189 9.32 -1.28 18.17
CA PHE A 189 8.80 -1.39 19.55
C PHE A 189 8.90 0.00 20.17
N LEU A 190 7.77 0.70 20.28
CA LEU A 190 7.70 1.93 21.05
C LEU A 190 7.88 1.57 22.52
N SER A 191 8.78 2.24 23.20
CA SER A 191 8.89 2.11 24.66
C SER A 191 7.62 2.67 25.33
N ILE A 192 7.28 2.16 26.51
CA ILE A 192 6.13 2.67 27.28
C ILE A 192 6.20 4.19 27.45
N HIS A 193 7.39 4.75 27.57
CA HIS A 193 7.62 6.19 27.72
C HIS A 193 7.25 6.96 26.43
N GLU A 194 7.53 6.42 25.26
CA GLU A 194 7.16 7.04 23.97
C GLU A 194 5.66 7.00 23.73
N ILE A 195 4.98 5.91 24.14
CA ILE A 195 3.52 5.80 24.04
C ILE A 195 2.85 6.90 24.86
N PHE A 196 3.25 7.09 26.11
CA PHE A 196 2.67 8.11 27.00
C PHE A 196 3.03 9.54 26.59
N SER A 197 4.18 9.78 25.96
CA SER A 197 4.52 11.12 25.45
C SER A 197 3.66 11.51 24.23
N HIS A 198 3.29 10.58 23.38
CA HIS A 198 2.37 10.81 22.25
C HIS A 198 0.92 11.04 22.69
N GLU A 199 0.44 10.30 23.70
CA GLU A 199 -0.90 10.53 24.26
C GLU A 199 -1.02 11.92 24.90
N ASN A 200 0.00 12.38 25.62
CA ASN A 200 0.01 13.72 26.23
C ASN A 200 0.05 14.84 25.18
N GLN A 201 0.71 14.68 24.05
CA GLN A 201 0.66 15.66 22.96
C GLN A 201 -0.74 15.74 22.32
N THR A 202 -1.43 14.60 22.20
CA THR A 202 -2.80 14.56 21.66
C THR A 202 -3.82 15.17 22.65
N LEU A 203 -3.60 15.07 23.94
CA LEU A 203 -4.44 15.69 24.98
C LEU A 203 -4.27 17.21 25.04
N ILE A 204 -3.05 17.72 24.91
CA ILE A 204 -2.78 19.17 24.92
C ILE A 204 -3.43 19.88 23.71
N ILE A 205 -3.56 19.21 22.57
CA ILE A 205 -4.23 19.77 21.39
C ILE A 205 -5.76 19.80 21.54
N LYS A 206 -6.36 18.94 22.38
CA LYS A 206 -7.81 18.93 22.63
C LYS A 206 -8.28 20.05 23.57
N ASP A 207 -7.41 20.57 24.40
CA ASP A 207 -7.72 21.66 25.35
C ASP A 207 -7.49 23.07 24.75
N LEU A 208 -7.09 23.15 23.47
CA LEU A 208 -6.82 24.42 22.77
C LEU A 208 -7.89 24.82 21.73
N PHE A 209 -9.03 24.07 21.63
CA PHE A 209 -10.15 24.41 20.74
C PHE A 209 -11.51 24.25 21.42
#